data_6f6361ead4eda68c0e706bc3f5c51599
#
_entry.id   6f6361ead4eda68c0e706bc3f5c51599
#
_cell.length_a   1.000
_cell.length_b   1.000
_cell.length_c   1.000
_cell.angle_alpha   90.00
_cell.angle_beta   90.00
_cell.angle_gamma   90.00
#
_symmetry.space_group_name_H-M   'P 1'
#
loop_
_entity.id
_entity.type
_entity.pdbx_description
1 polymer ?
#
loop_
_entity_poly.entity_id
_entity_poly.type
_entity_poly.pdbx_seq_one_letter_code
_entity_poly.pdbx_strand_id
1 'polypeptide(L)'
;MTETSRWTCILLLAGAVCAQEPDLRTTVRLVVAPTTVVDSAGHYVDGLTADDFLVYDNGQPRRVNADVSYTPISLVIAVQSGAIAAEALNKLHRIGSMIEPLIIGDRGEVAVVSYDSEVLCLQPFTRDPDNISRGLGRLQPGGNGGRMIDAVAESVRMLAERPANRRRVLLLIGETRDRGSKTKLEDAVTLAQRENVAVYALTYSAMATAFTARAGSTPEGEPECGNCAAPPGAFPTLPFNPAQGQSVDLLKIVGEIMRLAKTNAAAAFTDLSGGTRLSFLKQRGLETAISRIGEELHAQYMLSFTAPAETSAEFHKIEVRVKNRPELTIRTRPGYWLAGPG
;
A
#
# COMPACT_ATOMS: atom_id res chain seq x y z
N MET A 1 25.43 -54.84 78.53
CA MET A 1 24.58 -55.53 77.52
C MET A 1 23.61 -54.49 77.03
N THR A 2 23.93 -53.85 75.93
CA THR A 2 23.18 -52.70 75.39
C THR A 2 23.03 -52.90 73.88
N GLU A 3 21.81 -53.20 73.48
CA GLU A 3 21.45 -53.27 72.04
C GLU A 3 21.28 -51.86 71.49
N THR A 4 21.98 -51.51 70.42
CA THR A 4 21.84 -50.29 69.66
C THR A 4 20.95 -50.49 68.47
N SER A 5 19.76 -49.87 68.53
CA SER A 5 18.76 -49.83 67.42
C SER A 5 19.23 -48.85 66.33
N ARG A 6 19.43 -49.33 65.10
CA ARG A 6 19.76 -48.53 63.93
C ARG A 6 18.46 -48.14 63.24
N TRP A 7 18.12 -46.84 63.29
CA TRP A 7 17.07 -46.22 62.51
C TRP A 7 17.58 -45.87 61.14
N THR A 8 17.04 -46.51 60.12
CA THR A 8 17.36 -46.16 58.72
C THR A 8 16.33 -45.11 58.22
N CYS A 9 16.74 -43.87 58.07
CA CYS A 9 15.91 -42.86 57.41
C CYS A 9 15.95 -43.06 55.88
N ILE A 10 14.81 -43.41 55.32
CA ILE A 10 14.58 -43.41 53.84
C ILE A 10 14.10 -42.00 53.47
N LEU A 11 14.97 -41.24 52.81
CA LEU A 11 14.60 -39.97 52.18
C LEU A 11 13.91 -40.26 50.85
N LEU A 12 12.59 -40.04 50.79
CA LEU A 12 11.82 -39.97 49.55
C LEU A 12 12.06 -38.62 48.85
N LEU A 13 12.88 -38.61 47.80
CA LEU A 13 12.97 -37.47 46.87
C LEU A 13 11.73 -37.48 45.99
N ALA A 14 10.75 -36.60 46.29
CA ALA A 14 9.67 -36.29 45.38
C ALA A 14 10.19 -35.31 44.30
N GLY A 15 10.53 -35.83 43.13
CA GLY A 15 10.86 -35.03 41.96
C GLY A 15 9.59 -34.33 41.46
N ALA A 16 9.52 -33.01 41.64
CA ALA A 16 8.52 -32.19 40.99
C ALA A 16 8.83 -32.12 39.46
N VAL A 17 8.10 -32.92 38.67
CA VAL A 17 8.10 -32.75 37.22
C VAL A 17 7.32 -31.45 36.91
N CYS A 18 8.05 -30.38 36.66
CA CYS A 18 7.48 -29.19 36.01
C CYS A 18 7.03 -29.59 34.62
N ALA A 19 5.75 -29.85 34.43
CA ALA A 19 5.14 -29.96 33.13
C ALA A 19 5.17 -28.54 32.53
N GLN A 20 6.13 -28.28 31.66
CA GLN A 20 6.08 -27.08 30.76
C GLN A 20 4.94 -27.35 29.78
N GLU A 21 3.84 -26.61 29.95
CA GLU A 21 2.82 -26.51 28.90
C GLU A 21 3.49 -25.97 27.63
N PRO A 22 3.42 -26.70 26.51
CA PRO A 22 3.94 -26.16 25.25
C PRO A 22 3.13 -24.91 24.90
N ASP A 23 3.76 -23.74 24.98
CA ASP A 23 3.19 -22.50 24.49
C ASP A 23 3.10 -22.59 22.96
N LEU A 24 2.01 -23.15 22.47
CA LEU A 24 1.70 -23.27 21.05
C LEU A 24 1.37 -21.86 20.52
N ARG A 25 2.39 -21.07 20.26
CA ARG A 25 2.26 -19.80 19.54
C ARG A 25 2.01 -20.09 18.06
N THR A 26 0.77 -20.33 17.72
CA THR A 26 0.36 -20.37 16.31
C THR A 26 0.37 -18.93 15.79
N THR A 27 1.37 -18.57 15.01
CA THR A 27 1.40 -17.29 14.33
C THR A 27 0.36 -17.30 13.22
N VAL A 28 -0.81 -16.74 13.51
CA VAL A 28 -1.89 -16.59 12.54
C VAL A 28 -1.51 -15.42 11.63
N ARG A 29 -1.22 -15.71 10.36
CA ARG A 29 -0.95 -14.66 9.37
C ARG A 29 -2.28 -14.11 8.85
N LEU A 30 -2.52 -12.82 9.13
CA LEU A 30 -3.68 -12.11 8.61
C LEU A 30 -3.35 -11.52 7.23
N VAL A 31 -4.16 -11.87 6.24
CA VAL A 31 -4.14 -11.26 4.91
C VAL A 31 -5.15 -10.12 4.90
N VAL A 32 -4.70 -8.94 4.51
CA VAL A 32 -5.57 -7.76 4.35
C VAL A 32 -5.67 -7.43 2.88
N ALA A 33 -6.88 -7.35 2.36
CA ALA A 33 -7.20 -7.01 0.98
C ALA A 33 -8.01 -5.70 0.94
N PRO A 34 -7.34 -4.54 0.79
CA PRO A 34 -8.03 -3.27 0.60
C PRO A 34 -8.91 -3.36 -0.65
N THR A 35 -10.20 -3.09 -0.48
CA THR A 35 -11.20 -3.32 -1.54
C THR A 35 -12.04 -2.08 -1.75
N THR A 36 -12.01 -1.52 -2.94
CA THR A 36 -12.84 -0.40 -3.38
C THR A 36 -14.02 -0.96 -4.18
N VAL A 37 -15.23 -0.51 -3.87
CA VAL A 37 -16.46 -0.90 -4.57
C VAL A 37 -17.11 0.36 -5.12
N VAL A 38 -17.41 0.35 -6.43
CA VAL A 38 -18.09 1.47 -7.09
C VAL A 38 -19.27 0.97 -7.93
N ASP A 39 -20.26 1.84 -8.08
CA ASP A 39 -21.40 1.62 -8.97
C ASP A 39 -21.05 1.88 -10.46
N SER A 40 -22.02 1.72 -11.34
CA SER A 40 -21.86 1.96 -12.78
C SER A 40 -21.61 3.44 -13.13
N ALA A 41 -21.94 4.37 -12.23
CA ALA A 41 -21.67 5.80 -12.37
C ALA A 41 -20.29 6.20 -11.77
N GLY A 42 -19.62 5.25 -11.11
CA GLY A 42 -18.32 5.45 -10.50
C GLY A 42 -18.36 6.03 -9.08
N HIS A 43 -19.52 6.08 -8.44
CA HIS A 43 -19.62 6.48 -7.04
C HIS A 43 -19.23 5.32 -6.12
N TYR A 44 -18.58 5.64 -5.01
CA TYR A 44 -18.27 4.64 -3.98
C TYR A 44 -19.57 4.10 -3.36
N VAL A 45 -19.62 2.77 -3.17
CA VAL A 45 -20.75 2.09 -2.55
C VAL A 45 -20.42 1.85 -1.09
N ASP A 46 -21.17 2.50 -0.21
CA ASP A 46 -21.03 2.38 1.24
C ASP A 46 -22.03 1.39 1.84
N GLY A 47 -21.84 1.02 3.10
CA GLY A 47 -22.78 0.23 3.90
C GLY A 47 -22.75 -1.28 3.64
N LEU A 48 -21.79 -1.80 2.85
CA LEU A 48 -21.60 -3.24 2.73
C LEU A 48 -20.98 -3.81 4.00
N THR A 49 -21.44 -4.99 4.40
CA THR A 49 -20.97 -5.75 5.54
C THR A 49 -20.11 -6.94 5.12
N ALA A 50 -19.45 -7.63 6.05
CA ALA A 50 -18.67 -8.84 5.75
C ALA A 50 -19.51 -9.91 5.03
N ASP A 51 -20.81 -10.00 5.34
CA ASP A 51 -21.72 -10.99 4.76
C ASP A 51 -22.07 -10.70 3.31
N ASP A 52 -21.87 -9.46 2.84
CA ASP A 52 -22.12 -9.08 1.43
C ASP A 52 -20.96 -9.50 0.52
N PHE A 53 -19.79 -9.77 1.06
CA PHE A 53 -18.61 -10.14 0.28
C PHE A 53 -18.46 -11.65 0.11
N LEU A 54 -18.04 -12.05 -1.08
CA LEU A 54 -17.53 -13.38 -1.41
C LEU A 54 -16.04 -13.22 -1.72
N VAL A 55 -15.20 -13.79 -0.87
CA VAL A 55 -13.74 -13.73 -1.05
C VAL A 55 -13.21 -15.14 -1.29
N TYR A 56 -12.40 -15.27 -2.31
CA TYR A 56 -11.76 -16.52 -2.70
C TYR A 56 -10.24 -16.35 -2.66
N ASP A 57 -9.56 -17.36 -2.13
CA ASP A 57 -8.11 -17.50 -2.07
C ASP A 57 -7.74 -18.75 -2.86
N ASN A 58 -7.07 -18.60 -3.99
CA ASN A 58 -6.83 -19.67 -4.97
C ASN A 58 -8.12 -20.44 -5.33
N GLY A 59 -9.26 -19.74 -5.45
CA GLY A 59 -10.56 -20.31 -5.75
C GLY A 59 -11.28 -20.94 -4.55
N GLN A 60 -10.64 -21.02 -3.38
CA GLN A 60 -11.25 -21.51 -2.14
C GLN A 60 -11.96 -20.39 -1.40
N PRO A 61 -13.24 -20.55 -1.00
CA PRO A 61 -13.96 -19.51 -0.29
C PRO A 61 -13.34 -19.29 1.11
N ARG A 62 -13.23 -18.01 1.50
CA ARG A 62 -12.72 -17.57 2.80
C ARG A 62 -13.77 -16.78 3.55
N ARG A 63 -13.86 -17.02 4.85
CA ARG A 63 -14.59 -16.11 5.74
C ARG A 63 -13.77 -14.87 5.95
N VAL A 64 -14.39 -13.72 5.78
CA VAL A 64 -13.72 -12.42 5.93
C VAL A 64 -14.35 -11.61 7.05
N ASN A 65 -13.52 -10.78 7.66
CA ASN A 65 -13.96 -9.62 8.41
C ASN A 65 -13.89 -8.43 7.44
N ALA A 66 -14.93 -7.61 7.39
CA ALA A 66 -14.95 -6.35 6.67
C ALA A 66 -14.96 -5.23 7.69
N ASP A 67 -13.94 -4.40 7.67
CA ASP A 67 -13.88 -3.19 8.49
C ASP A 67 -13.94 -1.97 7.55
N VAL A 68 -14.82 -1.05 7.85
CA VAL A 68 -14.88 0.25 7.20
C VAL A 68 -14.05 1.20 8.05
N SER A 69 -12.90 1.34 7.70
CA SER A 69 -11.86 2.38 7.80
C SER A 69 -11.86 3.42 8.93
N TYR A 70 -12.23 3.11 10.15
CA TYR A 70 -11.82 3.95 11.29
C TYR A 70 -10.41 3.61 11.81
N THR A 71 -9.71 2.70 11.13
CA THR A 71 -8.34 2.33 11.48
C THR A 71 -7.40 3.50 11.19
N PRO A 72 -6.64 3.99 12.18
CA PRO A 72 -5.73 5.10 11.98
C PRO A 72 -4.70 4.81 10.88
N ILE A 73 -4.43 5.79 10.03
CA ILE A 73 -3.49 5.66 8.92
C ILE A 73 -2.08 6.02 9.37
N SER A 74 -1.09 5.18 9.01
CA SER A 74 0.32 5.57 8.95
C SER A 74 0.67 5.76 7.48
N LEU A 75 1.01 7.00 7.11
CA LEU A 75 1.29 7.42 5.74
C LEU A 75 2.78 7.74 5.59
N VAL A 76 3.43 7.17 4.58
CA VAL A 76 4.70 7.71 4.08
C VAL A 76 4.43 8.44 2.77
N ILE A 77 4.88 9.68 2.66
CA ILE A 77 4.90 10.46 1.42
C ILE A 77 6.31 10.38 0.87
N ALA A 78 6.52 9.60 -0.20
CA ALA A 78 7.79 9.49 -0.87
C ALA A 78 7.80 10.35 -2.14
N VAL A 79 8.65 11.37 -2.18
CA VAL A 79 8.68 12.38 -3.23
C VAL A 79 9.97 12.30 -4.02
N GLN A 80 9.85 12.23 -5.34
CA GLN A 80 11.01 12.40 -6.22
C GLN A 80 11.49 13.84 -6.22
N SER A 81 12.75 14.04 -5.89
CA SER A 81 13.38 15.35 -5.75
C SER A 81 14.40 15.69 -6.86
N GLY A 82 14.43 14.91 -7.94
CA GLY A 82 15.36 15.16 -9.06
C GLY A 82 15.18 16.52 -9.72
N ALA A 83 16.17 16.94 -10.53
CA ALA A 83 16.19 18.25 -11.21
C ALA A 83 14.93 18.53 -12.05
N ILE A 84 14.30 17.49 -12.60
CA ILE A 84 13.07 17.59 -13.38
C ILE A 84 11.85 17.88 -12.49
N ALA A 85 11.96 17.58 -11.20
CA ALA A 85 10.87 17.75 -10.24
C ALA A 85 10.74 19.18 -9.68
N ALA A 86 11.67 20.08 -9.95
CA ALA A 86 11.75 21.41 -9.32
C ALA A 86 10.42 22.20 -9.36
N GLU A 87 9.70 22.17 -10.48
CA GLU A 87 8.40 22.82 -10.59
C GLU A 87 7.31 22.09 -9.80
N ALA A 88 7.35 20.76 -9.78
CA ALA A 88 6.42 19.94 -8.99
C ALA A 88 6.64 20.13 -7.49
N LEU A 89 7.89 20.29 -7.02
CA LEU A 89 8.22 20.53 -5.63
C LEU A 89 7.59 21.80 -5.07
N ASN A 90 7.59 22.89 -5.83
CA ASN A 90 6.93 24.15 -5.43
C ASN A 90 5.41 23.97 -5.20
N LYS A 91 4.79 23.06 -5.95
CA LYS A 91 3.37 22.72 -5.79
C LYS A 91 3.15 21.84 -4.54
N LEU A 92 4.09 20.95 -4.25
CA LEU A 92 4.03 20.04 -3.10
C LEU A 92 4.14 20.76 -1.75
N HIS A 93 4.89 21.85 -1.66
CA HIS A 93 4.98 22.62 -0.41
C HIS A 93 3.61 23.11 0.10
N ARG A 94 2.64 23.31 -0.79
CA ARG A 94 1.29 23.80 -0.44
C ARG A 94 0.34 22.73 0.01
N ILE A 95 0.62 21.46 -0.28
CA ILE A 95 -0.31 20.36 0.06
C ILE A 95 -0.15 19.84 1.48
N GLY A 96 0.90 20.24 2.20
CA GLY A 96 1.15 19.77 3.56
C GLY A 96 -0.05 19.92 4.49
N SER A 97 -0.73 21.08 4.41
CA SER A 97 -1.93 21.36 5.21
C SER A 97 -3.19 20.57 4.78
N MET A 98 -3.16 19.95 3.60
CA MET A 98 -4.28 19.16 3.08
C MET A 98 -4.19 17.69 3.49
N ILE A 99 -2.99 17.20 3.82
CA ILE A 99 -2.75 15.78 4.09
C ILE A 99 -3.53 15.30 5.31
N GLU A 100 -3.51 16.07 6.40
CA GLU A 100 -4.22 15.70 7.62
C GLU A 100 -5.73 15.60 7.38
N PRO A 101 -6.44 16.68 6.96
CA PRO A 101 -7.90 16.64 6.85
C PRO A 101 -8.40 15.71 5.74
N LEU A 102 -7.65 15.50 4.67
CA LEU A 102 -8.12 14.73 3.52
C LEU A 102 -7.72 13.26 3.56
N ILE A 103 -6.58 12.92 4.17
CA ILE A 103 -6.03 11.56 4.09
C ILE A 103 -6.00 10.87 5.43
N ILE A 104 -5.32 11.45 6.43
CA ILE A 104 -4.98 10.71 7.65
C ILE A 104 -5.94 10.94 8.83
N GLY A 105 -6.68 12.05 8.86
CA GLY A 105 -7.52 12.45 9.99
C GLY A 105 -6.74 12.65 11.30
N ASP A 106 -7.43 12.93 12.38
CA ASP A 106 -6.85 13.33 13.68
C ASP A 106 -5.93 12.27 14.31
N ARG A 107 -6.14 10.99 14.01
CA ARG A 107 -5.40 9.87 14.59
C ARG A 107 -4.28 9.35 13.68
N GLY A 108 -4.15 9.92 12.51
CA GLY A 108 -3.13 9.54 11.54
C GLY A 108 -1.74 10.06 11.90
N GLU A 109 -0.74 9.56 11.20
CA GLU A 109 0.63 10.02 11.29
C GLU A 109 1.29 9.97 9.91
N VAL A 110 2.24 10.87 9.67
CA VAL A 110 2.92 11.01 8.38
C VAL A 110 4.42 11.05 8.56
N ALA A 111 5.14 10.36 7.68
CA ALA A 111 6.57 10.56 7.44
C ALA A 111 6.79 11.09 6.01
N VAL A 112 7.83 11.87 5.80
CA VAL A 112 8.20 12.41 4.50
C VAL A 112 9.57 11.89 4.10
N VAL A 113 9.65 11.29 2.93
CA VAL A 113 10.86 10.76 2.31
C VAL A 113 11.09 11.45 0.98
N SER A 114 12.32 11.86 0.69
CA SER A 114 12.73 12.27 -0.65
C SER A 114 13.55 11.18 -1.31
N TYR A 115 13.46 11.06 -2.62
CA TYR A 115 14.31 10.16 -3.38
C TYR A 115 14.78 10.77 -4.71
N ASP A 116 16.04 10.54 -5.01
CA ASP A 116 16.73 10.92 -6.22
C ASP A 116 17.83 9.89 -6.50
N SER A 117 19.09 10.26 -6.40
CA SER A 117 20.27 9.36 -6.34
C SER A 117 20.40 8.66 -4.98
N GLU A 118 19.78 9.21 -3.95
CA GLU A 118 19.69 8.68 -2.60
C GLU A 118 18.25 8.74 -2.08
N VAL A 119 17.97 7.97 -1.04
CA VAL A 119 16.69 7.98 -0.32
C VAL A 119 16.93 8.60 1.05
N LEU A 120 16.23 9.69 1.36
CA LEU A 120 16.41 10.46 2.58
C LEU A 120 15.10 10.64 3.32
N CYS A 121 15.07 10.31 4.61
CA CYS A 121 13.96 10.62 5.49
C CYS A 121 14.07 12.10 5.91
N LEU A 122 13.21 12.96 5.37
CA LEU A 122 13.15 14.39 5.66
C LEU A 122 12.38 14.67 6.95
N GLN A 123 11.34 13.88 7.23
CA GLN A 123 10.52 13.98 8.44
C GLN A 123 10.12 12.57 8.89
N PRO A 124 10.55 12.13 10.07
CA PRO A 124 10.05 10.92 10.71
C PRO A 124 8.55 11.03 11.00
N PHE A 125 7.89 9.91 11.31
CA PHE A 125 6.46 9.89 11.62
C PHE A 125 6.07 10.94 12.65
N THR A 126 5.12 11.77 12.30
CA THR A 126 4.56 12.83 13.14
C THR A 126 3.06 12.95 12.91
N ARG A 127 2.33 13.46 13.92
CA ARG A 127 0.92 13.84 13.83
C ARG A 127 0.74 15.34 13.70
N ASP A 128 1.82 16.08 13.86
CA ASP A 128 1.81 17.54 13.85
C ASP A 128 1.83 18.06 12.40
N PRO A 129 0.77 18.77 11.94
CA PRO A 129 0.67 19.32 10.59
C PRO A 129 1.81 20.27 10.22
N ASP A 130 2.32 21.03 11.19
CA ASP A 130 3.42 21.96 10.97
C ASP A 130 4.73 21.21 10.70
N ASN A 131 4.95 20.08 11.36
CA ASN A 131 6.09 19.21 11.09
C ASN A 131 5.98 18.57 9.71
N ILE A 132 4.78 18.15 9.29
CA ILE A 132 4.51 17.62 7.94
C ILE A 132 4.84 18.69 6.89
N SER A 133 4.30 19.88 7.06
CA SER A 133 4.53 21.01 6.15
C SER A 133 6.02 21.39 6.09
N ARG A 134 6.71 21.42 7.23
CA ARG A 134 8.17 21.66 7.28
C ARG A 134 8.97 20.54 6.61
N GLY A 135 8.55 19.27 6.76
CA GLY A 135 9.15 18.14 6.06
C GLY A 135 9.06 18.28 4.55
N LEU A 136 7.88 18.60 4.03
CA LEU A 136 7.68 18.87 2.63
C LEU A 136 8.44 20.14 2.17
N GLY A 137 8.55 21.17 3.02
CA GLY A 137 9.31 22.37 2.76
C GLY A 137 10.83 22.15 2.64
N ARG A 138 11.37 21.05 3.14
CA ARG A 138 12.78 20.65 2.98
C ARG A 138 13.09 19.97 1.65
N LEU A 139 12.08 19.65 0.86
CA LEU A 139 12.28 19.10 -0.48
C LEU A 139 13.04 20.10 -1.34
N GLN A 140 14.16 19.70 -1.88
CA GLN A 140 15.00 20.50 -2.76
C GLN A 140 15.22 19.77 -4.07
N PRO A 141 15.35 20.50 -5.20
CA PRO A 141 15.74 19.88 -6.46
C PRO A 141 17.10 19.16 -6.30
N GLY A 142 17.12 17.88 -6.62
CA GLY A 142 18.31 17.04 -6.55
C GLY A 142 18.97 16.83 -7.91
N GLY A 143 19.64 15.71 -8.10
CA GLY A 143 20.30 15.30 -9.33
C GLY A 143 19.37 14.73 -10.41
N ASN A 144 19.90 13.79 -11.20
CA ASN A 144 19.17 13.14 -12.30
C ASN A 144 18.73 11.70 -11.95
N GLY A 145 18.77 11.33 -10.68
CA GLY A 145 18.36 10.03 -10.21
C GLY A 145 16.83 9.86 -10.17
N GLY A 146 16.41 8.75 -9.64
CA GLY A 146 14.99 8.43 -9.49
C GLY A 146 14.84 7.02 -8.92
N ARG A 147 15.51 6.74 -7.78
CA ARG A 147 15.57 5.43 -7.12
C ARG A 147 14.24 5.11 -6.43
N MET A 148 13.19 5.02 -7.26
CA MET A 148 11.82 4.80 -6.81
C MET A 148 11.67 3.47 -6.07
N ILE A 149 12.25 2.39 -6.61
CA ILE A 149 12.11 1.06 -6.02
C ILE A 149 12.79 1.00 -4.65
N ASP A 150 13.96 1.64 -4.50
CA ASP A 150 14.62 1.75 -3.19
C ASP A 150 13.79 2.60 -2.21
N ALA A 151 13.19 3.69 -2.70
CA ALA A 151 12.32 4.54 -1.87
C ALA A 151 11.06 3.79 -1.40
N VAL A 152 10.46 2.99 -2.28
CA VAL A 152 9.34 2.13 -1.90
C VAL A 152 9.78 1.11 -0.85
N ALA A 153 10.90 0.41 -1.06
CA ALA A 153 11.39 -0.58 -0.12
C ALA A 153 11.68 0.04 1.27
N GLU A 154 12.30 1.22 1.31
CA GLU A 154 12.60 1.93 2.56
C GLU A 154 11.32 2.41 3.24
N SER A 155 10.41 3.02 2.50
CA SER A 155 9.10 3.47 3.01
C SER A 155 8.28 2.32 3.60
N VAL A 156 8.33 1.15 2.96
CA VAL A 156 7.65 -0.06 3.47
C VAL A 156 8.28 -0.54 4.77
N ARG A 157 9.62 -0.51 4.89
CA ARG A 157 10.30 -0.85 6.17
C ARG A 157 9.88 0.11 7.28
N MET A 158 9.86 1.42 7.01
CA MET A 158 9.39 2.42 7.98
C MET A 158 7.94 2.14 8.41
N LEU A 159 7.06 1.77 7.48
CA LEU A 159 5.67 1.43 7.76
C LEU A 159 5.53 0.11 8.53
N ALA A 160 6.41 -0.87 8.28
CA ALA A 160 6.41 -2.16 8.96
C ALA A 160 6.69 -2.02 10.48
N GLU A 161 7.47 -1.02 10.88
CA GLU A 161 7.74 -0.69 12.28
C GLU A 161 6.51 -0.07 13.00
N ARG A 162 5.49 0.32 12.27
CA ARG A 162 4.28 0.90 12.87
C ARG A 162 3.36 -0.19 13.41
N PRO A 163 2.58 0.11 14.47
CA PRO A 163 1.67 -0.86 15.07
C PRO A 163 0.78 -1.57 14.04
N ALA A 164 0.58 -2.88 14.20
CA ALA A 164 -0.16 -3.70 13.24
C ALA A 164 -1.66 -3.31 13.09
N ASN A 165 -2.22 -2.63 14.10
CA ASN A 165 -3.58 -2.12 14.07
C ASN A 165 -3.73 -0.77 13.34
N ARG A 166 -2.71 -0.35 12.58
CA ARG A 166 -2.76 0.84 11.74
C ARG A 166 -2.78 0.45 10.26
N ARG A 167 -3.52 1.24 9.48
CA ARG A 167 -3.51 1.09 8.03
C ARG A 167 -2.23 1.70 7.45
N ARG A 168 -1.46 0.91 6.73
CA ARG A 168 -0.18 1.29 6.17
C ARG A 168 -0.35 1.75 4.72
N VAL A 169 -0.03 3.00 4.46
CA VAL A 169 -0.20 3.63 3.14
C VAL A 169 1.10 4.29 2.71
N LEU A 170 1.49 4.07 1.46
CA LEU A 170 2.58 4.79 0.80
C LEU A 170 1.99 5.65 -0.32
N LEU A 171 2.20 6.95 -0.26
CA LEU A 171 1.91 7.90 -1.34
C LEU A 171 3.21 8.22 -2.07
N LEU A 172 3.35 7.67 -3.27
CA LEU A 172 4.50 7.88 -4.14
C LEU A 172 4.23 9.05 -5.08
N ILE A 173 5.08 10.06 -5.08
CA ILE A 173 4.95 11.25 -5.94
C ILE A 173 6.20 11.36 -6.80
N GLY A 174 6.05 11.19 -8.12
CA GLY A 174 7.21 11.21 -9.01
C GLY A 174 6.88 10.83 -10.45
N GLU A 175 7.91 10.55 -11.20
CA GLU A 175 7.78 9.97 -12.54
C GLU A 175 7.32 8.51 -12.47
N THR A 176 7.01 7.93 -13.61
CA THR A 176 6.55 6.53 -13.68
C THR A 176 7.70 5.52 -13.66
N ARG A 177 8.92 5.95 -13.95
CA ARG A 177 10.10 5.09 -14.16
C ARG A 177 11.04 5.14 -12.98
N ASP A 178 11.60 3.98 -12.67
CA ASP A 178 12.76 3.86 -11.79
C ASP A 178 14.06 4.20 -12.54
N ARG A 179 15.00 4.85 -11.84
CA ARG A 179 16.34 5.13 -12.32
C ARG A 179 17.37 4.93 -11.22
N GLY A 180 18.07 3.79 -11.31
CA GLY A 180 19.25 3.53 -10.50
C GLY A 180 19.01 2.90 -9.13
N SER A 181 17.83 2.33 -8.86
CA SER A 181 17.60 1.53 -7.67
C SER A 181 18.49 0.28 -7.65
N LYS A 182 18.91 -0.10 -6.46
CA LYS A 182 19.68 -1.35 -6.19
C LYS A 182 18.75 -2.50 -5.85
N THR A 183 17.61 -2.20 -5.24
CA THR A 183 16.56 -3.16 -4.90
C THR A 183 15.88 -3.64 -6.18
N LYS A 184 15.62 -4.93 -6.28
CA LYS A 184 14.82 -5.47 -7.39
C LYS A 184 13.35 -5.14 -7.18
N LEU A 185 12.62 -4.93 -8.27
CA LEU A 185 11.20 -4.63 -8.22
C LEU A 185 10.40 -5.72 -7.51
N GLU A 186 10.72 -6.98 -7.83
CA GLU A 186 10.07 -8.16 -7.26
C GLU A 186 10.19 -8.20 -5.74
N ASP A 187 11.37 -7.87 -5.22
CA ASP A 187 11.65 -7.87 -3.78
C ASP A 187 10.85 -6.76 -3.09
N ALA A 188 10.80 -5.56 -3.68
CA ALA A 188 10.06 -4.43 -3.13
C ALA A 188 8.53 -4.64 -3.16
N VAL A 189 8.00 -5.23 -4.25
CA VAL A 189 6.59 -5.60 -4.36
C VAL A 189 6.22 -6.66 -3.33
N THR A 190 7.04 -7.72 -3.23
CA THR A 190 6.83 -8.79 -2.24
C THR A 190 6.83 -8.24 -0.82
N LEU A 191 7.77 -7.33 -0.52
CA LEU A 191 7.84 -6.67 0.78
C LEU A 191 6.57 -5.85 1.07
N ALA A 192 6.11 -5.04 0.11
CA ALA A 192 4.88 -4.25 0.26
C ALA A 192 3.65 -5.13 0.51
N GLN A 193 3.54 -6.24 -0.20
CA GLN A 193 2.44 -7.19 -0.01
C GLN A 193 2.49 -7.91 1.33
N ARG A 194 3.67 -8.32 1.79
CA ARG A 194 3.87 -8.99 3.11
C ARG A 194 3.53 -8.07 4.26
N GLU A 195 3.91 -6.80 4.15
CA GLU A 195 3.67 -5.79 5.17
C GLU A 195 2.28 -5.13 5.05
N ASN A 196 1.44 -5.60 4.12
CA ASN A 196 0.10 -5.07 3.85
C ASN A 196 0.10 -3.55 3.60
N VAL A 197 1.08 -3.05 2.84
CA VAL A 197 1.18 -1.64 2.46
C VAL A 197 0.44 -1.41 1.14
N ALA A 198 -0.55 -0.52 1.15
CA ALA A 198 -1.21 -0.04 -0.06
C ALA A 198 -0.40 1.11 -0.67
N VAL A 199 -0.03 1.00 -1.95
CA VAL A 199 0.76 2.02 -2.64
C VAL A 199 -0.12 2.82 -3.58
N TYR A 200 -0.20 4.13 -3.33
CA TYR A 200 -0.84 5.12 -4.21
C TYR A 200 0.25 5.89 -4.95
N ALA A 201 0.01 6.25 -6.20
CA ALA A 201 1.00 7.00 -6.97
C ALA A 201 0.37 8.24 -7.62
N LEU A 202 1.00 9.38 -7.41
CA LEU A 202 0.76 10.63 -8.11
C LEU A 202 1.89 10.85 -9.09
N THR A 203 1.60 10.69 -10.38
CA THR A 203 2.63 10.76 -11.40
C THR A 203 2.55 12.04 -12.22
N TYR A 204 3.70 12.57 -12.60
CA TYR A 204 3.82 13.66 -13.54
C TYR A 204 4.72 13.26 -14.72
N SER A 205 4.51 13.91 -15.86
CA SER A 205 5.37 13.71 -17.03
C SER A 205 6.42 14.82 -17.09
N ALA A 206 7.69 14.42 -17.00
CA ALA A 206 8.81 15.37 -17.15
C ALA A 206 8.80 16.11 -18.49
N MET A 207 8.34 15.48 -19.58
CA MET A 207 8.21 16.15 -20.86
C MET A 207 7.11 17.22 -20.86
N ALA A 208 5.97 16.94 -20.26
CA ALA A 208 4.87 17.89 -20.20
C ALA A 208 5.22 19.12 -19.33
N THR A 209 5.91 18.91 -18.21
CA THR A 209 6.37 20.01 -17.35
C THR A 209 7.45 20.86 -18.02
N ALA A 210 8.36 20.28 -18.80
CA ALA A 210 9.39 21.02 -19.53
C ALA A 210 8.82 21.88 -20.67
N PHE A 211 7.74 21.42 -21.33
CA PHE A 211 7.06 22.19 -22.38
C PHE A 211 6.26 23.35 -21.80
N THR A 212 5.60 23.18 -20.66
CA THR A 212 4.84 24.25 -20.00
C THR A 212 5.72 25.31 -19.35
N ALA A 213 6.93 24.93 -18.90
CA ALA A 213 7.91 25.89 -18.36
C ALA A 213 8.55 26.81 -19.44
N ARG A 214 8.65 26.35 -20.69
CA ARG A 214 9.18 27.14 -21.80
C ARG A 214 8.15 28.05 -22.51
N ALA A 215 6.87 27.71 -22.42
CA ALA A 215 5.79 28.52 -22.98
C ALA A 215 5.37 29.57 -21.95
N GLY A 216 6.09 30.66 -21.88
CA GLY A 216 5.66 31.92 -21.21
C GLY A 216 4.47 32.58 -21.92
N SER A 217 3.50 31.81 -22.39
CA SER A 217 2.24 32.29 -22.98
C SER A 217 1.11 31.58 -22.24
N THR A 218 0.32 32.34 -21.54
CA THR A 218 -1.03 31.96 -21.12
C THR A 218 -1.82 31.52 -22.35
N PRO A 219 -2.21 30.26 -22.50
CA PRO A 219 -3.30 29.95 -23.41
C PRO A 219 -4.59 30.24 -22.62
N GLU A 220 -5.29 31.29 -23.02
CA GLU A 220 -6.73 31.37 -22.79
C GLU A 220 -7.38 30.19 -23.53
N GLY A 221 -7.99 29.33 -22.78
CA GLY A 221 -8.60 28.10 -23.25
C GLY A 221 -8.00 26.95 -22.45
N GLU A 222 -8.59 26.63 -21.29
CA GLU A 222 -8.35 25.37 -20.61
C GLU A 222 -8.62 24.26 -21.60
N PRO A 223 -7.65 23.43 -21.97
CA PRO A 223 -8.00 22.10 -22.36
C PRO A 223 -8.52 21.47 -21.08
N GLU A 224 -9.83 21.24 -21.00
CA GLU A 224 -10.39 20.30 -20.07
C GLU A 224 -9.44 19.11 -20.04
N CYS A 225 -9.00 18.75 -18.85
CA CYS A 225 -8.09 17.63 -18.65
C CYS A 225 -8.67 16.36 -19.27
N GLY A 226 -8.51 16.17 -20.56
CA GLY A 226 -8.97 14.96 -21.26
C GLY A 226 -8.31 13.67 -20.77
N ASN A 227 -7.48 13.73 -19.72
CA ASN A 227 -6.87 12.55 -19.07
C ASN A 227 -6.31 12.85 -17.68
N CYS A 228 -6.74 13.87 -16.98
CA CYS A 228 -6.22 14.20 -15.64
C CYS A 228 -6.76 13.29 -14.53
N ALA A 229 -7.79 12.57 -14.79
CA ALA A 229 -8.26 11.45 -13.99
C ALA A 229 -9.22 10.68 -14.87
N ALA A 230 -9.08 9.39 -14.90
CA ALA A 230 -10.19 8.55 -15.26
C ALA A 230 -11.41 9.01 -14.44
N PRO A 231 -12.63 9.11 -15.03
CA PRO A 231 -13.82 9.46 -14.28
C PRO A 231 -13.92 8.59 -13.04
N PRO A 232 -14.57 9.04 -11.95
CA PRO A 232 -14.83 8.19 -10.80
C PRO A 232 -15.34 6.85 -11.33
N GLY A 233 -14.64 5.74 -11.05
CA GLY A 233 -14.94 4.41 -11.61
C GLY A 233 -14.21 4.00 -12.88
N ALA A 234 -13.55 4.87 -13.63
CA ALA A 234 -12.62 4.43 -14.66
C ALA A 234 -11.31 3.99 -13.96
N PHE A 235 -11.31 2.79 -13.47
CA PHE A 235 -10.09 2.11 -13.07
C PHE A 235 -9.24 1.88 -14.33
N PRO A 236 -7.90 2.05 -14.27
CA PRO A 236 -7.06 1.50 -15.31
C PRO A 236 -7.43 0.01 -15.39
N THR A 237 -8.14 -0.35 -16.44
CA THR A 237 -8.48 -1.74 -16.70
C THR A 237 -7.16 -2.46 -16.88
N LEU A 238 -6.76 -3.22 -15.86
CA LEU A 238 -5.94 -4.38 -16.15
C LEU A 238 -6.65 -5.10 -17.30
N PRO A 239 -5.97 -5.66 -18.29
CA PRO A 239 -6.59 -6.39 -19.40
C PRO A 239 -7.30 -7.66 -18.90
N PHE A 240 -7.83 -7.62 -17.70
CA PHE A 240 -8.46 -8.70 -16.98
C PHE A 240 -9.81 -8.23 -16.43
N ASN A 241 -10.86 -8.71 -17.06
CA ASN A 241 -12.22 -8.62 -16.53
C ASN A 241 -12.53 -9.93 -15.79
N PRO A 242 -12.56 -9.94 -14.44
CA PRO A 242 -12.83 -11.15 -13.66
C PRO A 242 -14.23 -11.73 -13.90
N ALA A 243 -15.14 -10.94 -14.49
CA ALA A 243 -16.52 -11.38 -14.76
C ALA A 243 -16.63 -12.44 -15.88
N GLN A 244 -15.56 -12.73 -16.63
CA GLN A 244 -15.64 -13.66 -17.79
C GLN A 244 -15.14 -15.08 -17.50
N GLY A 245 -15.02 -15.53 -16.27
CA GLY A 245 -14.87 -16.97 -15.94
C GLY A 245 -13.68 -17.70 -16.59
N GLN A 246 -12.75 -16.99 -17.21
CA GLN A 246 -11.56 -17.59 -17.79
C GLN A 246 -10.54 -17.84 -16.67
N SER A 247 -10.11 -19.09 -16.53
CA SER A 247 -8.96 -19.46 -15.69
C SER A 247 -7.68 -18.87 -16.32
N VAL A 248 -7.40 -17.61 -15.99
CA VAL A 248 -6.18 -16.96 -16.48
C VAL A 248 -5.04 -17.38 -15.58
N ASP A 249 -3.96 -17.83 -16.21
CA ASP A 249 -2.70 -18.18 -15.57
C ASP A 249 -2.12 -16.92 -14.90
N LEU A 250 -2.27 -16.84 -13.57
CA LEU A 250 -1.89 -15.68 -12.79
C LEU A 250 -0.41 -15.40 -12.76
N LEU A 251 0.42 -16.44 -12.89
CA LEU A 251 1.85 -16.26 -13.06
C LEU A 251 2.15 -15.46 -14.32
N LYS A 252 1.30 -15.61 -15.36
CA LYS A 252 1.39 -14.78 -16.57
C LYS A 252 0.98 -13.33 -16.31
N ILE A 253 -0.06 -13.08 -15.50
CA ILE A 253 -0.48 -11.71 -15.17
C ILE A 253 0.59 -11.01 -14.34
N VAL A 254 1.09 -11.64 -13.29
CA VAL A 254 2.18 -11.09 -12.48
C VAL A 254 3.42 -10.89 -13.33
N GLY A 255 3.77 -11.86 -14.17
CA GLY A 255 4.89 -11.75 -15.12
C GLY A 255 4.72 -10.61 -16.13
N GLU A 256 3.50 -10.37 -16.62
CA GLU A 256 3.21 -9.26 -17.54
C GLU A 256 3.26 -7.91 -16.83
N ILE A 257 2.70 -7.79 -15.61
CA ILE A 257 2.83 -6.59 -14.79
C ILE A 257 4.32 -6.30 -14.53
N MET A 258 5.11 -7.31 -14.18
CA MET A 258 6.54 -7.16 -13.94
C MET A 258 7.31 -6.81 -15.22
N ARG A 259 6.89 -7.29 -16.38
CA ARG A 259 7.46 -6.92 -17.68
C ARG A 259 7.16 -5.46 -18.02
N LEU A 260 5.92 -5.02 -17.82
CA LEU A 260 5.50 -3.63 -18.04
C LEU A 260 6.15 -2.67 -17.03
N ALA A 261 6.50 -3.13 -15.86
CA ALA A 261 7.12 -2.35 -14.81
C ALA A 261 8.52 -1.81 -15.17
N LYS A 262 9.21 -2.42 -16.13
CA LYS A 262 10.46 -1.85 -16.66
C LYS A 262 10.26 -0.45 -17.25
N THR A 263 9.06 -0.17 -17.75
CA THR A 263 8.67 1.13 -18.31
C THR A 263 7.82 1.96 -17.35
N ASN A 264 7.16 1.32 -16.38
CA ASN A 264 6.25 1.95 -15.43
C ASN A 264 6.25 1.23 -14.08
N ALA A 265 7.28 1.46 -13.28
CA ALA A 265 7.39 0.84 -11.95
C ALA A 265 6.27 1.30 -11.00
N ALA A 266 5.83 2.55 -11.11
CA ALA A 266 4.73 3.06 -10.30
C ALA A 266 3.43 2.27 -10.51
N ALA A 267 3.13 1.86 -11.76
CA ALA A 267 1.98 1.03 -12.08
C ALA A 267 2.06 -0.34 -11.38
N ALA A 268 3.22 -1.00 -11.44
CA ALA A 268 3.38 -2.30 -10.80
C ALA A 268 3.11 -2.23 -9.29
N PHE A 269 3.62 -1.22 -8.61
CA PHE A 269 3.36 -1.04 -7.17
C PHE A 269 1.89 -0.81 -6.87
N THR A 270 1.20 0.07 -7.61
CA THR A 270 -0.22 0.36 -7.36
C THR A 270 -1.09 -0.84 -7.65
N ASP A 271 -0.90 -1.48 -8.80
CA ASP A 271 -1.74 -2.59 -9.28
C ASP A 271 -1.59 -3.84 -8.39
N LEU A 272 -0.37 -4.09 -7.88
CA LEU A 272 -0.09 -5.27 -7.03
C LEU A 272 -0.38 -5.05 -5.55
N SER A 273 -0.57 -3.80 -5.09
CA SER A 273 -0.87 -3.48 -3.69
C SER A 273 -2.34 -3.10 -3.44
N GLY A 274 -3.13 -2.91 -4.49
CA GLY A 274 -4.54 -2.51 -4.41
C GLY A 274 -4.77 -1.00 -4.26
N GLY A 275 -3.75 -0.18 -4.49
CA GLY A 275 -3.88 1.28 -4.55
C GLY A 275 -4.24 1.79 -5.94
N THR A 276 -4.13 3.11 -6.12
CA THR A 276 -4.50 3.81 -7.35
C THR A 276 -3.36 4.69 -7.85
N ARG A 277 -3.28 4.84 -9.17
CA ARG A 277 -2.38 5.79 -9.80
C ARG A 277 -3.18 6.90 -10.46
N LEU A 278 -2.83 8.15 -10.14
CA LEU A 278 -3.38 9.35 -10.75
C LEU A 278 -2.24 10.16 -11.37
N SER A 279 -2.52 10.89 -12.44
CA SER A 279 -1.55 11.80 -13.06
C SER A 279 -1.98 13.25 -12.88
N PHE A 280 -1.02 14.16 -12.77
CA PHE A 280 -1.28 15.57 -12.67
C PHE A 280 -0.30 16.38 -13.52
N LEU A 281 -0.74 17.51 -14.04
CA LEU A 281 0.09 18.47 -14.79
C LEU A 281 0.18 19.81 -14.06
N LYS A 282 -0.92 20.27 -13.48
CA LYS A 282 -1.03 21.57 -12.79
C LYS A 282 -1.29 21.34 -11.29
N GLN A 283 -1.12 22.39 -10.48
CA GLN A 283 -1.37 22.34 -9.04
C GLN A 283 -2.79 21.90 -8.69
N ARG A 284 -3.82 22.46 -9.35
CA ARG A 284 -5.22 22.04 -9.14
C ARG A 284 -5.42 20.54 -9.38
N GLY A 285 -4.74 19.97 -10.40
CA GLY A 285 -4.76 18.52 -10.65
C GLY A 285 -4.14 17.73 -9.50
N LEU A 286 -3.08 18.23 -8.87
CA LEU A 286 -2.47 17.61 -7.69
C LEU A 286 -3.42 17.63 -6.48
N GLU A 287 -4.02 18.78 -6.19
CA GLU A 287 -5.00 18.94 -5.09
C GLU A 287 -6.21 18.02 -5.30
N THR A 288 -6.77 17.99 -6.51
CA THR A 288 -7.86 17.08 -6.87
C THR A 288 -7.46 15.61 -6.72
N ALA A 289 -6.24 15.25 -7.12
CA ALA A 289 -5.74 13.88 -7.01
C ALA A 289 -5.57 13.44 -5.54
N ILE A 290 -5.11 14.35 -4.68
CA ILE A 290 -5.01 14.11 -3.23
C ILE A 290 -6.40 13.93 -2.61
N SER A 291 -7.36 14.80 -2.94
CA SER A 291 -8.75 14.65 -2.46
C SER A 291 -9.34 13.30 -2.86
N ARG A 292 -9.15 12.88 -4.11
CA ARG A 292 -9.63 11.57 -4.59
C ARG A 292 -8.98 10.38 -3.87
N ILE A 293 -7.67 10.46 -3.60
CA ILE A 293 -7.00 9.41 -2.80
C ILE A 293 -7.60 9.37 -1.39
N GLY A 294 -7.84 10.53 -0.80
CA GLY A 294 -8.49 10.63 0.51
C GLY A 294 -9.89 10.01 0.51
N GLU A 295 -10.73 10.40 -0.44
CA GLU A 295 -12.08 9.84 -0.63
C GLU A 295 -12.03 8.32 -0.78
N GLU A 296 -11.13 7.80 -1.63
CA GLU A 296 -10.96 6.37 -1.80
C GLU A 296 -10.51 5.68 -0.52
N LEU A 297 -9.52 6.25 0.17
CA LEU A 297 -9.03 5.69 1.44
C LEU A 297 -10.13 5.62 2.50
N HIS A 298 -11.04 6.58 2.53
CA HIS A 298 -12.15 6.61 3.48
C HIS A 298 -13.32 5.71 3.07
N ALA A 299 -13.54 5.47 1.77
CA ALA A 299 -14.60 4.60 1.26
C ALA A 299 -14.17 3.12 1.08
N GLN A 300 -12.89 2.79 1.31
CA GLN A 300 -12.35 1.47 1.04
C GLN A 300 -12.63 0.49 2.18
N TYR A 301 -13.14 -0.70 1.83
CA TYR A 301 -13.31 -1.83 2.75
C TYR A 301 -11.98 -2.53 3.00
N MET A 302 -11.65 -2.75 4.26
CA MET A 302 -10.49 -3.54 4.68
C MET A 302 -10.93 -4.98 4.91
N LEU A 303 -10.99 -5.77 3.84
CA LEU A 303 -11.32 -7.20 3.96
C LEU A 303 -10.11 -7.94 4.51
N SER A 304 -10.33 -8.71 5.57
CA SER A 304 -9.25 -9.49 6.18
C SER A 304 -9.68 -10.95 6.40
N PHE A 305 -8.74 -11.86 6.17
CA PHE A 305 -8.92 -13.29 6.41
C PHE A 305 -7.60 -13.94 6.84
N THR A 306 -7.72 -15.10 7.49
CA THR A 306 -6.56 -15.90 7.90
C THR A 306 -5.98 -16.62 6.68
N ALA A 307 -4.67 -16.44 6.45
CA ALA A 307 -3.95 -17.21 5.45
C ALA A 307 -3.97 -18.72 5.79
N PRO A 308 -3.99 -19.60 4.78
CA PRO A 308 -3.84 -21.04 5.02
C PRO A 308 -2.48 -21.34 5.68
N ALA A 309 -2.44 -22.41 6.47
CA ALA A 309 -1.20 -22.90 7.11
C ALA A 309 -0.36 -23.69 6.10
N GLU A 310 -0.01 -23.09 4.98
CA GLU A 310 0.82 -23.73 3.95
C GLU A 310 2.30 -23.49 4.20
N THR A 311 3.11 -24.47 3.80
CA THR A 311 4.57 -24.50 4.01
C THR A 311 5.37 -24.05 2.79
N SER A 312 4.71 -23.82 1.65
CA SER A 312 5.36 -23.39 0.41
C SER A 312 5.30 -21.88 0.22
N ALA A 313 6.37 -21.33 -0.34
CA ALA A 313 6.38 -19.94 -0.76
C ALA A 313 5.65 -19.81 -2.11
N GLU A 314 4.34 -19.57 -2.06
CA GLU A 314 3.49 -19.49 -3.25
C GLU A 314 2.77 -18.14 -3.33
N PHE A 315 2.42 -17.75 -4.57
CA PHE A 315 1.54 -16.61 -4.80
C PHE A 315 0.09 -17.07 -4.73
N HIS A 316 -0.67 -16.48 -3.83
CA HIS A 316 -2.09 -16.73 -3.64
C HIS A 316 -2.94 -15.68 -4.33
N LYS A 317 -3.86 -16.13 -5.18
CA LYS A 317 -4.83 -15.26 -5.85
C LYS A 317 -5.93 -14.86 -4.89
N ILE A 318 -6.25 -13.56 -4.86
CA ILE A 318 -7.43 -13.04 -4.21
C ILE A 318 -8.47 -12.69 -5.29
N GLU A 319 -9.70 -13.16 -5.09
CA GLU A 319 -10.84 -12.73 -5.87
C GLU A 319 -11.93 -12.28 -4.92
N VAL A 320 -12.48 -11.08 -5.16
CA VAL A 320 -13.54 -10.50 -4.34
C VAL A 320 -14.76 -10.22 -5.23
N ARG A 321 -15.92 -10.62 -4.76
CA ARG A 321 -17.22 -10.33 -5.39
C ARG A 321 -18.21 -9.82 -4.34
N VAL A 322 -19.23 -9.07 -4.75
CA VAL A 322 -20.35 -8.70 -3.88
C VAL A 322 -21.54 -9.59 -4.25
N LYS A 323 -22.19 -10.18 -3.24
CA LYS A 323 -23.34 -11.08 -3.43
C LYS A 323 -24.49 -10.34 -4.12
N ASN A 324 -25.09 -11.00 -5.11
CA ASN A 324 -26.29 -10.53 -5.82
C ASN A 324 -26.17 -9.12 -6.43
N ARG A 325 -24.94 -8.61 -6.64
CA ARG A 325 -24.67 -7.29 -7.20
C ARG A 325 -23.58 -7.33 -8.28
N PRO A 326 -23.83 -8.02 -9.40
CA PRO A 326 -22.83 -8.19 -10.47
C PRO A 326 -22.53 -6.88 -11.23
N GLU A 327 -23.37 -5.85 -11.08
CA GLU A 327 -23.21 -4.53 -11.68
C GLU A 327 -22.12 -3.70 -11.02
N LEU A 328 -21.69 -4.08 -9.82
CA LEU A 328 -20.65 -3.34 -9.09
C LEU A 328 -19.26 -3.65 -9.63
N THR A 329 -18.46 -2.62 -9.75
CA THR A 329 -17.04 -2.76 -10.07
C THR A 329 -16.23 -2.83 -8.79
N ILE A 330 -15.39 -3.86 -8.67
CA ILE A 330 -14.61 -4.13 -7.48
C ILE A 330 -13.13 -4.06 -7.85
N ARG A 331 -12.37 -3.31 -7.07
CA ARG A 331 -10.92 -3.25 -7.17
C ARG A 331 -10.29 -3.66 -5.85
N THR A 332 -9.38 -4.61 -5.93
CA THR A 332 -8.57 -5.10 -4.81
C THR A 332 -7.19 -5.52 -5.33
N ARG A 333 -6.27 -5.84 -4.43
CA ARG A 333 -5.00 -6.43 -4.87
C ARG A 333 -5.23 -7.83 -5.48
N PRO A 334 -4.47 -8.22 -6.52
CA PRO A 334 -4.70 -9.49 -7.22
C PRO A 334 -4.31 -10.72 -6.39
N GLY A 335 -3.50 -10.55 -5.35
CA GLY A 335 -3.03 -11.64 -4.51
C GLY A 335 -1.96 -11.23 -3.51
N TYR A 336 -1.31 -12.23 -2.92
CA TYR A 336 -0.26 -12.07 -1.92
C TYR A 336 0.72 -13.23 -1.95
N TRP A 337 1.92 -13.01 -1.43
CA TRP A 337 2.92 -14.05 -1.26
C TRP A 337 2.87 -14.62 0.15
N LEU A 338 2.72 -15.94 0.28
CA LEU A 338 3.07 -16.64 1.50
C LEU A 338 4.59 -16.76 1.58
N ALA A 339 5.17 -16.33 2.71
CA ALA A 339 6.56 -16.70 2.97
C ALA A 339 6.56 -18.17 3.43
N GLY A 340 7.46 -18.97 2.89
CA GLY A 340 7.78 -20.26 3.45
C GLY A 340 8.13 -20.15 4.94
N PRO A 341 8.16 -21.28 5.66
CA PRO A 341 8.59 -21.30 7.06
C PRO A 341 10.01 -20.72 7.13
N GLY A 342 10.18 -19.66 7.97
CA GLY A 342 11.48 -19.06 8.26
C GLY A 342 12.31 -19.94 9.15
#